data_36c6564ea6ebae03b799f3cb6fc88e81
#
_entry.id   36c6564ea6ebae03b799f3cb6fc88e81
#
_cell.length_a   1.000
_cell.length_b   1.000
_cell.length_c   1.000
_cell.angle_alpha   90.00
_cell.angle_beta   90.00
_cell.angle_gamma   90.00
#
_symmetry.space_group_name_H-M   'P 1'
#
loop_
_entity.id
_entity.type
_entity.pdbx_description
1 polymer ?
#
loop_
_entity_poly.entity_id
_entity_poly.type
_entity_poly.pdbx_seq_one_letter_code
_entity_poly.pdbx_strand_id
1 'polypeptide(L)'
;MTLSKTRFFWATCLPLALGACAITAPPAQVPTTPPVAWQAPLPHQGSLGDLTRWWTQLGDPLLVELIDAAQAVSPGVAQAQSRIAQARATQVASRAALLPSLDAQASASRGLNEQLARVATTAQAGLQASWEIDLFGANRATRTAADERLAGAQALWHEARVSVAAEVAQQTSSLRTCLAQLQVAERDAQSRGETARLSGLSERAGFTAPATAALARASAAEAQARASQQRMLCDVDVKTLVALTGWEEPALRTRLAAPVAAAPDTLFAIAALPAQVLAQRPDVYNAEREVAAASAEVGSAQAQRYPRLSLSGSVGSAWVRASGVTTDLNTWTIGPLALSVPLFDGGRRAALTDAAQARYDEAATLYRAKVRQAVSEVEQALVRLQSTAERNASARTAAEGYRASFDATEARWRGGLASLVELEDARRTALAAENALVALQHERQAAWIALYRAAGGGWDGQTAVAMATPSAAATAAR
;
A
#
# COMPACT_ATOMS: atom_id res chain seq x y z
N MET A 1 21.92 -48.58 56.60
CA MET A 1 21.32 -47.22 56.82
C MET A 1 22.09 -46.19 56.01
N THR A 2 22.06 -46.26 54.64
CA THR A 2 22.80 -45.35 53.74
C THR A 2 22.11 -45.17 52.38
N LEU A 3 20.80 -45.07 52.31
CA LEU A 3 20.04 -44.94 51.04
C LEU A 3 19.18 -43.68 50.93
N SER A 4 19.32 -42.71 51.86
CA SER A 4 18.45 -41.53 51.90
C SER A 4 19.03 -40.21 51.38
N LYS A 5 20.33 -40.11 51.20
CA LYS A 5 20.97 -38.81 50.79
C LYS A 5 21.08 -38.59 49.29
N THR A 6 21.03 -39.62 48.46
CA THR A 6 21.12 -39.49 47.01
C THR A 6 19.82 -39.08 46.31
N ARG A 7 18.68 -39.34 46.91
CA ARG A 7 17.38 -38.94 46.30
C ARG A 7 17.07 -37.45 46.44
N PHE A 8 17.65 -36.76 47.39
CA PHE A 8 17.43 -35.34 47.61
C PHE A 8 18.27 -34.46 46.67
N PHE A 9 19.41 -34.96 46.20
CA PHE A 9 20.30 -34.20 45.30
C PHE A 9 19.76 -34.14 43.88
N TRP A 10 19.02 -35.17 43.43
CA TRP A 10 18.38 -35.19 42.09
C TRP A 10 17.11 -34.33 41.99
N ALA A 11 16.41 -34.16 43.08
CA ALA A 11 15.18 -33.36 43.13
C ALA A 11 15.45 -31.85 43.11
N THR A 12 16.59 -31.38 43.57
CA THR A 12 17.00 -29.97 43.59
C THR A 12 17.74 -29.53 42.30
N CYS A 13 18.35 -30.43 41.57
CA CYS A 13 19.00 -30.10 40.27
C CYS A 13 18.05 -29.97 39.10
N LEU A 14 16.87 -30.59 39.14
CA LEU A 14 15.88 -30.57 38.05
C LEU A 14 15.32 -29.16 37.78
N PRO A 15 14.91 -28.36 38.78
CA PRO A 15 14.40 -26.98 38.53
C PRO A 15 15.51 -26.00 38.10
N LEU A 16 16.77 -26.20 38.51
CA LEU A 16 17.88 -25.36 38.05
C LEU A 16 18.27 -25.62 36.59
N ALA A 17 18.12 -26.85 36.09
CA ALA A 17 18.37 -27.19 34.69
C ALA A 17 17.28 -26.63 33.73
N LEU A 18 16.05 -26.44 34.20
CA LEU A 18 14.96 -25.85 33.41
C LEU A 18 15.09 -24.32 33.28
N GLY A 19 15.71 -23.64 34.26
CA GLY A 19 15.97 -22.20 34.17
C GLY A 19 17.07 -21.80 33.18
N ALA A 20 17.97 -22.72 32.82
CA ALA A 20 19.05 -22.47 31.85
C ALA A 20 18.63 -22.59 30.38
N CYS A 21 17.39 -23.03 30.10
CA CYS A 21 16.84 -23.21 28.77
C CYS A 21 15.96 -22.04 28.31
N ALA A 22 16.20 -20.82 28.81
CA ALA A 22 15.45 -19.66 28.38
C ALA A 22 15.76 -19.32 26.91
N ILE A 23 14.70 -19.28 26.08
CA ILE A 23 14.80 -18.80 24.71
C ILE A 23 14.85 -17.28 24.75
N THR A 24 15.89 -16.68 24.18
CA THR A 24 16.09 -15.23 24.15
C THR A 24 15.88 -14.74 22.72
N ALA A 25 14.63 -14.49 22.34
CA ALA A 25 14.34 -13.80 21.08
C ALA A 25 14.83 -12.33 21.15
N PRO A 26 15.28 -11.74 20.04
CA PRO A 26 15.61 -10.32 19.97
C PRO A 26 14.35 -9.46 20.23
N PRO A 27 14.50 -8.15 20.56
CA PRO A 27 13.36 -7.28 20.84
C PRO A 27 12.38 -7.23 19.68
N ALA A 28 11.08 -7.42 19.96
CA ALA A 28 10.01 -7.32 18.96
C ALA A 28 9.80 -5.88 18.45
N GLN A 29 10.28 -4.89 19.20
CA GLN A 29 10.25 -3.47 18.85
C GLN A 29 11.67 -2.93 18.77
N VAL A 30 11.94 -2.20 17.71
CA VAL A 30 13.23 -1.52 17.49
C VAL A 30 13.02 -0.03 17.71
N PRO A 31 13.83 0.61 18.58
CA PRO A 31 13.69 2.04 18.79
C PRO A 31 14.04 2.80 17.50
N THR A 32 13.19 3.77 17.19
CA THR A 32 13.42 4.81 16.18
C THR A 32 13.30 6.16 16.84
N THR A 33 14.11 7.11 16.46
CA THR A 33 14.06 8.50 16.92
C THR A 33 13.57 9.37 15.77
N PRO A 34 12.24 9.53 15.57
CA PRO A 34 11.73 10.52 14.63
C PRO A 34 12.17 11.93 15.10
N PRO A 35 12.25 12.91 14.18
CA PRO A 35 12.51 14.30 14.54
C PRO A 35 11.49 14.80 15.59
N VAL A 36 11.92 15.71 16.46
CA VAL A 36 11.05 16.30 17.49
C VAL A 36 9.99 17.21 16.86
N ALA A 37 10.32 17.84 15.73
CA ALA A 37 9.43 18.71 14.97
C ALA A 37 9.78 18.63 13.47
N TRP A 38 8.85 19.07 12.62
CA TRP A 38 9.10 19.25 11.19
C TRP A 38 10.04 20.42 10.98
N GLN A 39 10.95 20.33 10.02
CA GLN A 39 11.83 21.42 9.61
C GLN A 39 11.13 22.39 8.66
N ALA A 40 10.29 21.86 7.78
CA ALA A 40 9.47 22.65 6.88
C ALA A 40 8.30 23.33 7.64
N PRO A 41 7.92 24.57 7.28
CA PRO A 41 6.77 25.24 7.87
C PRO A 41 5.47 24.45 7.64
N LEU A 42 4.66 24.37 8.68
CA LEU A 42 3.31 23.82 8.55
C LEU A 42 2.40 24.85 7.86
N PRO A 43 1.57 24.44 6.90
CA PRO A 43 0.69 25.34 6.15
C PRO A 43 -0.38 26.01 7.03
N HIS A 44 -0.61 25.50 8.22
CA HIS A 44 -1.52 26.01 9.25
C HIS A 44 -1.15 25.42 10.62
N GLN A 45 -1.69 25.97 11.69
CA GLN A 45 -1.43 25.54 13.06
C GLN A 45 -2.13 24.19 13.35
N GLY A 46 -1.49 23.12 12.94
CA GLY A 46 -1.85 21.73 12.91
C GLY A 46 -2.91 21.23 13.89
N SER A 47 -4.11 20.96 13.39
CA SER A 47 -5.00 19.97 13.97
C SER A 47 -5.11 18.77 13.00
N LEU A 48 -5.24 17.56 13.53
CA LEU A 48 -5.56 16.39 12.73
C LEU A 48 -6.97 16.59 12.17
N GLY A 49 -7.07 17.13 10.96
CA GLY A 49 -8.32 17.16 10.22
C GLY A 49 -8.75 15.74 9.85
N ASP A 50 -10.02 15.55 9.54
CA ASP A 50 -10.54 14.28 9.04
C ASP A 50 -9.95 13.98 7.66
N LEU A 51 -8.77 13.34 7.65
CA LEU A 51 -8.06 12.94 6.45
C LEU A 51 -8.84 11.89 5.64
N THR A 52 -9.78 11.19 6.25
CA THR A 52 -10.56 10.14 5.58
C THR A 52 -11.54 10.70 4.55
N ARG A 53 -11.91 11.98 4.67
CA ARG A 53 -12.84 12.67 3.76
C ARG A 53 -12.26 13.91 3.10
N TRP A 54 -10.96 14.13 3.14
CA TRP A 54 -10.37 15.35 2.60
C TRP A 54 -10.68 15.59 1.11
N TRP A 55 -10.93 14.52 0.33
CA TRP A 55 -11.31 14.60 -1.08
C TRP A 55 -12.55 15.45 -1.32
N THR A 56 -13.50 15.45 -0.35
CA THR A 56 -14.72 16.26 -0.45
C THR A 56 -14.42 17.75 -0.34
N GLN A 57 -13.31 18.12 0.28
CA GLN A 57 -12.89 19.52 0.43
C GLN A 57 -12.28 20.10 -0.85
N LEU A 58 -11.91 19.26 -1.81
CA LEU A 58 -11.45 19.70 -3.14
C LEU A 58 -12.56 20.31 -3.99
N GLY A 59 -13.83 20.23 -3.56
CA GLY A 59 -14.97 20.81 -4.26
C GLY A 59 -15.33 20.10 -5.58
N ASP A 60 -14.73 18.93 -5.85
CA ASP A 60 -15.04 18.11 -7.03
C ASP A 60 -15.75 16.82 -6.61
N PRO A 61 -17.10 16.75 -6.67
CA PRO A 61 -17.84 15.54 -6.31
C PRO A 61 -17.54 14.36 -7.24
N LEU A 62 -17.15 14.63 -8.49
CA LEU A 62 -16.74 13.60 -9.44
C LEU A 62 -15.50 12.86 -8.94
N LEU A 63 -14.55 13.55 -8.29
CA LEU A 63 -13.35 12.92 -7.77
C LEU A 63 -13.67 11.81 -6.77
N VAL A 64 -14.64 12.02 -5.87
CA VAL A 64 -15.04 11.01 -4.89
C VAL A 64 -15.58 9.76 -5.58
N GLU A 65 -16.48 9.94 -6.56
CA GLU A 65 -17.03 8.84 -7.35
C GLU A 65 -15.96 8.06 -8.13
N LEU A 66 -14.98 8.78 -8.70
CA LEU A 66 -13.86 8.16 -9.41
C LEU A 66 -12.94 7.37 -8.49
N ILE A 67 -12.68 7.87 -7.27
CA ILE A 67 -11.89 7.15 -6.26
C ILE A 67 -12.61 5.85 -5.86
N ASP A 68 -13.90 5.91 -5.56
CA ASP A 68 -14.67 4.74 -5.16
C ASP A 68 -14.71 3.69 -6.29
N ALA A 69 -14.93 4.11 -7.53
CA ALA A 69 -14.90 3.24 -8.69
C ALA A 69 -13.54 2.60 -8.89
N ALA A 70 -12.46 3.38 -8.81
CA ALA A 70 -11.10 2.88 -8.97
C ALA A 70 -10.71 1.89 -7.86
N GLN A 71 -11.09 2.14 -6.60
CA GLN A 71 -10.84 1.20 -5.52
C GLN A 71 -11.58 -0.12 -5.71
N ALA A 72 -12.79 -0.09 -6.31
CA ALA A 72 -13.57 -1.30 -6.59
C ALA A 72 -12.94 -2.20 -7.66
N VAL A 73 -12.27 -1.62 -8.67
CA VAL A 73 -11.66 -2.37 -9.80
C VAL A 73 -10.14 -2.51 -9.70
N SER A 74 -9.50 -1.89 -8.70
CA SER A 74 -8.04 -1.85 -8.57
C SER A 74 -7.43 -3.23 -8.36
N PRO A 75 -6.50 -3.67 -9.23
CA PRO A 75 -5.74 -4.90 -9.00
C PRO A 75 -4.90 -4.84 -7.72
N GLY A 76 -4.39 -3.67 -7.34
CA GLY A 76 -3.60 -3.45 -6.13
C GLY A 76 -4.42 -3.70 -4.85
N VAL A 77 -5.65 -3.21 -4.81
CA VAL A 77 -6.58 -3.44 -3.69
C VAL A 77 -6.97 -4.92 -3.62
N ALA A 78 -7.31 -5.56 -4.76
CA ALA A 78 -7.64 -6.97 -4.83
C ALA A 78 -6.46 -7.86 -4.38
N GLN A 79 -5.22 -7.52 -4.79
CA GLN A 79 -4.02 -8.22 -4.36
C GLN A 79 -3.79 -8.09 -2.85
N ALA A 80 -4.02 -6.90 -2.27
CA ALA A 80 -3.91 -6.70 -0.83
C ALA A 80 -4.95 -7.52 -0.07
N GLN A 81 -6.20 -7.62 -0.55
CA GLN A 81 -7.22 -8.50 0.01
C GLN A 81 -6.82 -9.97 -0.05
N SER A 82 -6.25 -10.41 -1.17
CA SER A 82 -5.72 -11.78 -1.31
C SER A 82 -4.60 -12.06 -0.30
N ARG A 83 -3.69 -11.10 -0.05
CA ARG A 83 -2.64 -11.24 0.96
C ARG A 83 -3.22 -11.36 2.38
N ILE A 84 -4.29 -10.63 2.71
CA ILE A 84 -4.99 -10.82 4.00
C ILE A 84 -5.56 -12.24 4.11
N ALA A 85 -6.20 -12.76 3.07
CA ALA A 85 -6.74 -14.12 3.08
C ALA A 85 -5.63 -15.17 3.26
N GLN A 86 -4.49 -15.02 2.58
CA GLN A 86 -3.31 -15.88 2.72
C GLN A 86 -2.70 -15.78 4.12
N ALA A 87 -2.52 -14.58 4.66
CA ALA A 87 -2.01 -14.39 6.01
C ALA A 87 -2.94 -15.01 7.06
N ARG A 88 -4.26 -14.87 6.89
CA ARG A 88 -5.27 -15.51 7.77
C ARG A 88 -5.20 -17.04 7.69
N ALA A 89 -5.04 -17.61 6.51
CA ALA A 89 -4.88 -19.05 6.34
C ALA A 89 -3.59 -19.54 7.05
N THR A 90 -2.49 -18.80 6.92
CA THR A 90 -1.23 -19.08 7.63
C THR A 90 -1.40 -19.00 9.15
N GLN A 91 -2.12 -17.99 9.64
CA GLN A 91 -2.44 -17.84 11.05
C GLN A 91 -3.27 -19.04 11.57
N VAL A 92 -4.30 -19.46 10.83
CA VAL A 92 -5.12 -20.62 11.21
C VAL A 92 -4.27 -21.90 11.25
N ALA A 93 -3.42 -22.12 10.25
CA ALA A 93 -2.51 -23.26 10.21
C ALA A 93 -1.52 -23.24 11.38
N SER A 94 -0.94 -22.10 11.72
CA SER A 94 -0.03 -21.94 12.85
C SER A 94 -0.72 -22.16 14.20
N ARG A 95 -1.99 -21.78 14.32
CA ARG A 95 -2.82 -22.07 15.52
C ARG A 95 -3.14 -23.55 15.61
N ALA A 96 -3.46 -24.19 14.50
CA ALA A 96 -3.76 -25.61 14.44
C ALA A 96 -2.57 -26.48 14.89
N ALA A 97 -1.32 -26.03 14.64
CA ALA A 97 -0.12 -26.74 15.11
C ALA A 97 0.03 -26.80 16.65
N LEU A 98 -0.71 -25.98 17.38
CA LEU A 98 -0.79 -26.04 18.86
C LEU A 98 -1.84 -27.03 19.38
N LEU A 99 -2.70 -27.57 18.52
CA LEU A 99 -3.78 -28.46 18.84
C LEU A 99 -3.48 -29.88 18.39
N PRO A 100 -4.13 -30.93 18.97
CA PRO A 100 -4.06 -32.27 18.43
C PRO A 100 -4.63 -32.35 17.01
N SER A 101 -3.97 -33.08 16.13
CA SER A 101 -4.55 -33.52 14.85
C SER A 101 -5.26 -34.87 15.03
N LEU A 102 -6.29 -35.12 14.23
CA LEU A 102 -7.00 -36.37 14.16
C LEU A 102 -7.18 -36.76 12.69
N ASP A 103 -6.57 -37.87 12.31
CA ASP A 103 -6.58 -38.37 10.96
C ASP A 103 -7.28 -39.73 10.88
N ALA A 104 -8.10 -39.92 9.87
CA ALA A 104 -8.66 -41.22 9.55
C ALA A 104 -7.79 -41.93 8.49
N GLN A 105 -7.43 -43.15 8.76
CA GLN A 105 -6.61 -43.94 7.85
C GLN A 105 -7.29 -45.25 7.52
N ALA A 106 -7.28 -45.65 6.26
CA ALA A 106 -7.69 -46.96 5.81
C ALA A 106 -6.66 -47.50 4.83
N SER A 107 -6.27 -48.76 5.00
CA SER A 107 -5.34 -49.41 4.09
C SER A 107 -5.70 -50.86 3.89
N ALA A 108 -5.40 -51.41 2.71
CA ALA A 108 -5.50 -52.83 2.41
C ALA A 108 -4.22 -53.27 1.68
N SER A 109 -3.68 -54.40 2.11
CA SER A 109 -2.48 -54.98 1.50
C SER A 109 -2.58 -56.48 1.41
N ARG A 110 -1.89 -57.07 0.42
CA ARG A 110 -1.72 -58.51 0.28
C ARG A 110 -0.25 -58.78 -0.01
N GLY A 111 0.37 -59.59 0.84
CA GLY A 111 1.79 -59.91 0.70
C GLY A 111 2.22 -61.01 1.66
N LEU A 112 3.48 -61.40 1.58
CA LEU A 112 4.09 -62.27 2.58
C LEU A 112 4.18 -61.52 3.90
N ASN A 113 3.45 -62.01 4.91
CA ASN A 113 3.56 -61.47 6.28
C ASN A 113 4.69 -62.21 6.97
N GLU A 114 5.72 -61.49 7.39
CA GLU A 114 6.93 -62.07 7.97
C GLU A 114 6.65 -62.78 9.31
N GLN A 115 5.75 -62.21 10.15
CA GLN A 115 5.39 -62.82 11.43
C GLN A 115 4.59 -64.10 11.28
N LEU A 116 3.81 -64.20 10.22
CA LEU A 116 2.99 -65.41 9.93
C LEU A 116 3.72 -66.35 8.97
N ALA A 117 4.84 -65.97 8.37
CA ALA A 117 5.58 -66.65 7.32
C ALA A 117 4.66 -67.16 6.15
N ARG A 118 3.58 -66.44 5.83
CA ARG A 118 2.54 -66.78 4.88
C ARG A 118 2.00 -65.55 4.15
N VAL A 119 1.40 -65.80 2.98
CA VAL A 119 0.67 -64.76 2.29
C VAL A 119 -0.59 -64.42 3.08
N ALA A 120 -0.69 -63.16 3.49
CA ALA A 120 -1.86 -62.61 4.18
C ALA A 120 -2.46 -61.45 3.39
N THR A 121 -3.76 -61.30 3.51
CA THR A 121 -4.46 -60.07 3.13
C THR A 121 -4.86 -59.37 4.40
N THR A 122 -4.42 -58.14 4.54
CA THR A 122 -4.72 -57.28 5.69
C THR A 122 -5.55 -56.11 5.20
N ALA A 123 -6.65 -55.78 5.86
CA ALA A 123 -7.38 -54.51 5.71
C ALA A 123 -7.48 -53.88 7.10
N GLN A 124 -7.18 -52.61 7.19
CA GLN A 124 -7.27 -51.89 8.46
C GLN A 124 -7.88 -50.52 8.24
N ALA A 125 -8.67 -50.09 9.20
CA ALA A 125 -9.22 -48.74 9.28
C ALA A 125 -9.15 -48.24 10.72
N GLY A 126 -8.83 -46.97 10.88
CA GLY A 126 -8.69 -46.40 12.23
C GLY A 126 -8.57 -44.89 12.21
N LEU A 127 -8.61 -44.33 13.41
CA LEU A 127 -8.35 -42.94 13.71
C LEU A 127 -7.00 -42.85 14.41
N GLN A 128 -6.19 -41.89 14.02
CA GLN A 128 -4.91 -41.60 14.64
C GLN A 128 -4.90 -40.15 15.10
N ALA A 129 -4.62 -39.93 16.37
CA ALA A 129 -4.38 -38.61 16.92
C ALA A 129 -2.88 -38.39 17.12
N SER A 130 -2.41 -37.16 16.85
CA SER A 130 -1.06 -36.73 17.18
C SER A 130 -1.04 -35.27 17.67
N TRP A 131 -0.20 -35.01 18.67
CA TRP A 131 -0.07 -33.69 19.29
C TRP A 131 1.36 -33.46 19.72
N GLU A 132 1.94 -32.32 19.25
CA GLU A 132 3.22 -31.83 19.75
C GLU A 132 2.96 -30.88 20.92
N ILE A 133 3.45 -31.25 22.09
CA ILE A 133 3.34 -30.41 23.30
C ILE A 133 4.45 -29.36 23.25
N ASP A 134 4.07 -28.10 23.02
CA ASP A 134 4.99 -26.98 22.76
C ASP A 134 5.66 -26.49 24.07
N LEU A 135 6.60 -27.29 24.62
CA LEU A 135 7.29 -26.98 25.88
C LEU A 135 8.16 -25.74 25.78
N PHE A 136 8.89 -25.59 24.67
CA PHE A 136 9.85 -24.50 24.46
C PHE A 136 9.32 -23.36 23.58
N GLY A 137 8.05 -23.41 23.18
CA GLY A 137 7.37 -22.30 22.52
C GLY A 137 7.66 -22.15 21.04
N ALA A 138 8.18 -23.17 20.35
CA ALA A 138 8.47 -23.11 18.90
C ALA A 138 7.20 -22.79 18.10
N ASN A 139 6.12 -23.53 18.36
CA ASN A 139 4.84 -23.36 17.67
C ASN A 139 4.11 -22.07 18.12
N ARG A 140 4.20 -21.69 19.38
CA ARG A 140 3.68 -20.39 19.86
C ARG A 140 4.39 -19.21 19.20
N ALA A 141 5.72 -19.27 19.06
CA ALA A 141 6.49 -18.25 18.37
C ALA A 141 6.11 -18.15 16.88
N THR A 142 5.94 -19.29 16.20
CA THR A 142 5.48 -19.33 14.81
C THR A 142 4.07 -18.73 14.66
N ARG A 143 3.16 -19.02 15.61
CA ARG A 143 1.84 -18.40 15.65
C ARG A 143 1.95 -16.89 15.83
N THR A 144 2.77 -16.41 16.78
CA THR A 144 2.98 -14.98 17.00
C THR A 144 3.47 -14.30 15.72
N ALA A 145 4.43 -14.88 15.00
CA ALA A 145 4.90 -14.34 13.72
C ALA A 145 3.76 -14.24 12.67
N ALA A 146 2.89 -15.24 12.63
CA ALA A 146 1.74 -15.24 11.72
C ALA A 146 0.67 -14.19 12.13
N ASP A 147 0.43 -14.00 13.43
CA ASP A 147 -0.48 -12.98 13.96
C ASP A 147 0.01 -11.57 13.58
N GLU A 148 1.32 -11.29 13.73
CA GLU A 148 1.93 -10.02 13.36
C GLU A 148 1.86 -9.74 11.84
N ARG A 149 2.13 -10.75 11.01
CA ARG A 149 2.01 -10.63 9.55
C ARG A 149 0.58 -10.42 9.08
N LEU A 150 -0.40 -11.00 9.76
CA LEU A 150 -1.80 -10.71 9.46
C LEU A 150 -2.15 -9.25 9.75
N ALA A 151 -1.71 -8.71 10.89
CA ALA A 151 -1.89 -7.31 11.23
C ALA A 151 -1.21 -6.38 10.20
N GLY A 152 0.02 -6.71 9.78
CA GLY A 152 0.73 -6.00 8.72
C GLY A 152 0.01 -6.03 7.38
N ALA A 153 -0.50 -7.20 6.97
CA ALA A 153 -1.26 -7.35 5.72
C ALA A 153 -2.55 -6.52 5.70
N GLN A 154 -3.23 -6.41 6.85
CA GLN A 154 -4.41 -5.55 6.99
C GLN A 154 -4.05 -4.07 6.83
N ALA A 155 -2.95 -3.61 7.42
CA ALA A 155 -2.46 -2.25 7.23
C ALA A 155 -2.11 -1.97 5.75
N LEU A 156 -1.44 -2.89 5.07
CA LEU A 156 -1.10 -2.75 3.65
C LEU A 156 -2.32 -2.69 2.72
N TRP A 157 -3.46 -3.25 3.12
CA TRP A 157 -4.70 -3.05 2.37
C TRP A 157 -5.19 -1.59 2.44
N HIS A 158 -5.08 -0.95 3.60
CA HIS A 158 -5.36 0.48 3.72
C HIS A 158 -4.37 1.31 2.89
N GLU A 159 -3.08 0.97 2.91
CA GLU A 159 -2.07 1.62 2.06
C GLU A 159 -2.41 1.52 0.57
N ALA A 160 -2.86 0.36 0.11
CA ALA A 160 -3.28 0.17 -1.28
C ALA A 160 -4.46 1.09 -1.65
N ARG A 161 -5.45 1.24 -0.76
CA ARG A 161 -6.59 2.14 -0.97
C ARG A 161 -6.17 3.61 -0.99
N VAL A 162 -5.30 4.03 -0.08
CA VAL A 162 -4.74 5.39 -0.04
C VAL A 162 -3.95 5.69 -1.32
N SER A 163 -3.13 4.74 -1.77
CA SER A 163 -2.36 4.86 -3.00
C SER A 163 -3.24 5.02 -4.24
N VAL A 164 -4.28 4.20 -4.39
CA VAL A 164 -5.24 4.31 -5.50
C VAL A 164 -5.98 5.64 -5.45
N ALA A 165 -6.42 6.08 -4.27
CA ALA A 165 -7.09 7.37 -4.11
C ALA A 165 -6.17 8.54 -4.51
N ALA A 166 -4.91 8.51 -4.09
CA ALA A 166 -3.93 9.52 -4.46
C ALA A 166 -3.63 9.51 -5.97
N GLU A 167 -3.53 8.35 -6.59
CA GLU A 167 -3.30 8.20 -8.04
C GLU A 167 -4.45 8.77 -8.85
N VAL A 168 -5.71 8.43 -8.50
CA VAL A 168 -6.89 8.97 -9.15
C VAL A 168 -7.00 10.48 -8.97
N ALA A 169 -6.72 10.99 -7.76
CA ALA A 169 -6.73 12.42 -7.48
C ALA A 169 -5.66 13.16 -8.31
N GLN A 170 -4.46 12.62 -8.41
CA GLN A 170 -3.38 13.17 -9.22
C GLN A 170 -3.76 13.20 -10.70
N GLN A 171 -4.31 12.10 -11.22
CA GLN A 171 -4.72 12.00 -12.63
C GLN A 171 -5.90 12.93 -12.94
N THR A 172 -6.86 13.05 -12.04
CA THR A 172 -7.98 13.99 -12.16
C THR A 172 -7.48 15.44 -12.17
N SER A 173 -6.55 15.79 -11.26
CA SER A 173 -5.91 17.11 -11.22
C SER A 173 -5.13 17.40 -12.51
N SER A 174 -4.37 16.43 -13.03
CA SER A 174 -3.67 16.54 -14.31
C SER A 174 -4.63 16.82 -15.47
N LEU A 175 -5.73 16.07 -15.56
CA LEU A 175 -6.75 16.29 -16.60
C LEU A 175 -7.42 17.65 -16.47
N ARG A 176 -7.80 18.10 -15.26
CA ARG A 176 -8.37 19.43 -15.04
C ARG A 176 -7.39 20.55 -15.47
N THR A 177 -6.12 20.38 -15.16
CA THR A 177 -5.04 21.27 -15.61
C THR A 177 -4.91 21.27 -17.14
N CYS A 178 -4.90 20.08 -17.73
CA CYS A 178 -4.85 19.92 -19.18
C CYS A 178 -6.00 20.64 -19.88
N LEU A 179 -7.23 20.48 -19.37
CA LEU A 179 -8.42 21.16 -19.91
C LEU A 179 -8.34 22.69 -19.78
N ALA A 180 -7.79 23.21 -18.65
CA ALA A 180 -7.55 24.64 -18.50
C ALA A 180 -6.52 25.16 -19.53
N GLN A 181 -5.42 24.44 -19.73
CA GLN A 181 -4.41 24.76 -20.74
C GLN A 181 -4.99 24.66 -22.17
N LEU A 182 -5.87 23.70 -22.44
CA LEU A 182 -6.54 23.57 -23.73
C LEU A 182 -7.40 24.80 -24.00
N GLN A 183 -8.17 25.28 -23.01
CA GLN A 183 -8.96 26.52 -23.17
C GLN A 183 -8.04 27.74 -23.48
N VAL A 184 -6.88 27.84 -22.87
CA VAL A 184 -5.90 28.89 -23.18
C VAL A 184 -5.40 28.75 -24.62
N ALA A 185 -5.03 27.56 -25.04
CA ALA A 185 -4.54 27.29 -26.40
C ALA A 185 -5.61 27.53 -27.48
N GLU A 186 -6.87 27.16 -27.23
CA GLU A 186 -7.98 27.40 -28.16
C GLU A 186 -8.32 28.89 -28.31
N ARG A 187 -8.30 29.64 -27.20
CA ARG A 187 -8.47 31.11 -27.24
C ARG A 187 -7.33 31.79 -28.01
N ASP A 188 -6.09 31.33 -27.81
CA ASP A 188 -4.92 31.81 -28.59
C ASP A 188 -5.09 31.51 -30.08
N ALA A 189 -5.43 30.27 -30.43
CA ALA A 189 -5.64 29.87 -31.83
C ALA A 189 -6.75 30.71 -32.51
N GLN A 190 -7.87 30.95 -31.82
CA GLN A 190 -8.95 31.78 -32.31
C GLN A 190 -8.49 33.23 -32.52
N SER A 191 -7.80 33.86 -31.54
CA SER A 191 -7.31 35.23 -31.63
C SER A 191 -6.29 35.41 -32.75
N ARG A 192 -5.34 34.46 -32.93
CA ARG A 192 -4.38 34.47 -34.03
C ARG A 192 -5.06 34.26 -35.39
N GLY A 193 -6.07 33.39 -35.44
CA GLY A 193 -6.87 33.19 -36.66
C GLY A 193 -7.56 34.47 -37.11
N GLU A 194 -8.12 35.24 -36.17
CA GLU A 194 -8.72 36.54 -36.49
C GLU A 194 -7.67 37.58 -36.91
N THR A 195 -6.51 37.60 -36.25
CA THR A 195 -5.37 38.44 -36.66
C THR A 195 -4.92 38.10 -38.10
N ALA A 196 -4.80 36.83 -38.45
CA ALA A 196 -4.43 36.39 -39.79
C ALA A 196 -5.48 36.78 -40.84
N ARG A 197 -6.77 36.66 -40.52
CA ARG A 197 -7.89 37.06 -41.35
C ARG A 197 -7.87 38.56 -41.66
N LEU A 198 -7.70 39.41 -40.65
CA LEU A 198 -7.63 40.86 -40.77
C LEU A 198 -6.39 41.29 -41.52
N SER A 199 -5.20 40.72 -41.24
CA SER A 199 -3.98 40.99 -41.97
C SER A 199 -4.08 40.61 -43.45
N GLY A 200 -4.75 39.50 -43.78
CA GLY A 200 -4.99 39.07 -45.13
C GLY A 200 -5.99 39.98 -45.91
N LEU A 201 -6.98 40.57 -45.24
CA LEU A 201 -7.85 41.60 -45.82
C LEU A 201 -7.08 42.88 -46.11
N SER A 202 -6.25 43.33 -45.16
CA SER A 202 -5.39 44.52 -45.30
C SER A 202 -4.33 44.35 -46.40
N GLU A 203 -3.75 43.16 -46.55
CA GLU A 203 -2.84 42.81 -47.65
C GLU A 203 -3.53 42.98 -49.02
N ARG A 204 -4.74 42.40 -49.19
CA ARG A 204 -5.50 42.50 -50.42
C ARG A 204 -5.92 43.94 -50.77
N ALA A 205 -6.12 44.77 -49.75
CA ALA A 205 -6.39 46.19 -49.91
C ALA A 205 -5.12 47.05 -50.13
N GLY A 206 -3.93 46.44 -50.09
CA GLY A 206 -2.66 47.13 -50.30
C GLY A 206 -2.11 47.88 -49.05
N PHE A 207 -2.72 47.74 -47.92
CA PHE A 207 -2.33 48.44 -46.67
C PHE A 207 -1.28 47.69 -45.83
N THR A 208 -1.09 46.39 -46.09
CA THR A 208 -0.14 45.57 -45.36
C THR A 208 0.81 44.82 -46.30
N ALA A 209 2.11 44.75 -45.93
CA ALA A 209 3.09 44.02 -46.75
C ALA A 209 2.79 42.50 -46.77
N PRO A 210 3.00 41.81 -47.90
CA PRO A 210 2.77 40.36 -48.00
C PRO A 210 3.50 39.54 -46.95
N ALA A 211 4.73 39.96 -46.56
CA ALA A 211 5.49 39.31 -45.48
C ALA A 211 4.81 39.36 -44.12
N THR A 212 4.17 40.49 -43.77
CA THR A 212 3.42 40.64 -42.52
C THR A 212 2.19 39.74 -42.49
N ALA A 213 1.45 39.67 -43.61
CA ALA A 213 0.29 38.78 -43.71
C ALA A 213 0.73 37.27 -43.71
N ALA A 214 1.87 36.95 -44.30
CA ALA A 214 2.45 35.61 -44.25
C ALA A 214 2.86 35.23 -42.81
N LEU A 215 3.44 36.14 -42.04
CA LEU A 215 3.75 35.95 -40.61
C LEU A 215 2.49 35.67 -39.79
N ALA A 216 1.44 36.47 -39.99
CA ALA A 216 0.16 36.26 -39.30
C ALA A 216 -0.45 34.89 -39.60
N ARG A 217 -0.43 34.45 -40.87
CA ARG A 217 -0.90 33.10 -41.28
C ARG A 217 -0.08 32.00 -40.62
N ALA A 218 1.25 32.11 -40.63
CA ALA A 218 2.15 31.16 -39.97
C ALA A 218 1.89 31.04 -38.47
N SER A 219 1.75 32.19 -37.80
CA SER A 219 1.42 32.29 -36.38
C SER A 219 0.08 31.60 -36.03
N ALA A 220 -0.97 31.81 -36.86
CA ALA A 220 -2.26 31.16 -36.69
C ALA A 220 -2.19 29.64 -36.89
N ALA A 221 -1.47 29.19 -37.90
CA ALA A 221 -1.27 27.75 -38.17
C ALA A 221 -0.53 27.04 -37.00
N GLU A 222 0.51 27.69 -36.47
CA GLU A 222 1.25 27.19 -35.32
C GLU A 222 0.36 27.09 -34.05
N ALA A 223 -0.45 28.12 -33.77
CA ALA A 223 -1.37 28.09 -32.63
C ALA A 223 -2.44 26.99 -32.77
N GLN A 224 -2.98 26.80 -33.98
CA GLN A 224 -3.93 25.71 -34.27
C GLN A 224 -3.29 24.33 -34.05
N ALA A 225 -2.03 24.15 -34.44
CA ALA A 225 -1.27 22.92 -34.21
C ALA A 225 -1.08 22.68 -32.71
N ARG A 226 -0.71 23.73 -31.93
CA ARG A 226 -0.57 23.64 -30.46
C ARG A 226 -1.90 23.29 -29.79
N ALA A 227 -3.03 23.90 -30.17
CA ALA A 227 -4.34 23.57 -29.61
C ALA A 227 -4.73 22.11 -29.91
N SER A 228 -4.45 21.62 -31.11
CA SER A 228 -4.69 20.22 -31.48
C SER A 228 -3.82 19.26 -30.67
N GLN A 229 -2.54 19.58 -30.46
CA GLN A 229 -1.65 18.79 -29.61
C GLN A 229 -2.13 18.77 -28.14
N GLN A 230 -2.53 19.92 -27.60
CA GLN A 230 -3.04 19.99 -26.22
C GLN A 230 -4.33 19.16 -26.05
N ARG A 231 -5.23 19.19 -27.05
CA ARG A 231 -6.45 18.35 -27.04
C ARG A 231 -6.09 16.86 -27.01
N MET A 232 -5.13 16.42 -27.80
CA MET A 232 -4.65 15.04 -27.80
C MET A 232 -4.12 14.64 -26.42
N LEU A 233 -3.34 15.49 -25.73
CA LEU A 233 -2.85 15.22 -24.37
C LEU A 233 -4.00 15.04 -23.38
N CYS A 234 -5.03 15.91 -23.42
CA CYS A 234 -6.19 15.76 -22.56
C CYS A 234 -7.01 14.49 -22.89
N ASP A 235 -7.10 14.09 -24.15
CA ASP A 235 -7.73 12.83 -24.53
C ASP A 235 -6.96 11.62 -23.99
N VAL A 236 -5.63 11.66 -23.95
CA VAL A 236 -4.79 10.62 -23.33
C VAL A 236 -5.06 10.55 -21.81
N ASP A 237 -5.15 11.69 -21.13
CA ASP A 237 -5.49 11.74 -19.70
C ASP A 237 -6.89 11.14 -19.42
N VAL A 238 -7.88 11.39 -20.29
CA VAL A 238 -9.19 10.75 -20.20
C VAL A 238 -9.07 9.22 -20.31
N LYS A 239 -8.28 8.71 -21.28
CA LYS A 239 -8.07 7.25 -21.41
C LYS A 239 -7.42 6.66 -20.17
N THR A 240 -6.49 7.38 -19.55
CA THR A 240 -5.86 6.96 -18.30
C THR A 240 -6.86 6.86 -17.16
N LEU A 241 -7.76 7.85 -17.01
CA LEU A 241 -8.83 7.78 -15.99
C LEU A 241 -9.83 6.65 -16.27
N VAL A 242 -10.22 6.42 -17.52
CA VAL A 242 -11.04 5.27 -17.91
C VAL A 242 -10.38 3.95 -17.49
N ALA A 243 -9.09 3.81 -17.75
CA ALA A 243 -8.35 2.61 -17.37
C ALA A 243 -8.26 2.42 -15.84
N LEU A 244 -8.09 3.51 -15.08
CA LEU A 244 -8.00 3.46 -13.61
C LEU A 244 -9.34 3.18 -12.94
N THR A 245 -10.44 3.69 -13.50
CA THR A 245 -11.76 3.67 -12.85
C THR A 245 -12.71 2.62 -13.41
N GLY A 246 -12.44 2.12 -14.61
CA GLY A 246 -13.35 1.23 -15.34
C GLY A 246 -14.64 1.93 -15.83
N TRP A 247 -14.71 3.27 -15.78
CA TRP A 247 -15.88 4.01 -16.26
C TRP A 247 -15.97 4.01 -17.79
N GLU A 248 -17.19 4.07 -18.30
CA GLU A 248 -17.44 4.33 -19.72
C GLU A 248 -17.03 5.76 -20.08
N GLU A 249 -16.22 5.92 -21.13
CA GLU A 249 -15.68 7.22 -21.54
C GLU A 249 -16.76 8.29 -21.81
N PRO A 250 -17.88 8.01 -22.49
CA PRO A 250 -18.91 9.02 -22.74
C PRO A 250 -19.53 9.57 -21.45
N ALA A 251 -19.73 8.70 -20.45
CA ALA A 251 -20.22 9.08 -19.13
C ALA A 251 -19.21 9.98 -18.40
N LEU A 252 -17.93 9.59 -18.41
CA LEU A 252 -16.85 10.37 -17.81
C LEU A 252 -16.75 11.77 -18.46
N ARG A 253 -16.76 11.87 -19.79
CA ARG A 253 -16.70 13.15 -20.49
C ARG A 253 -17.89 14.06 -20.17
N THR A 254 -19.09 13.51 -20.06
CA THR A 254 -20.29 14.27 -19.67
C THR A 254 -20.14 14.86 -18.28
N ARG A 255 -19.60 14.10 -17.33
CA ARG A 255 -19.39 14.54 -15.94
C ARG A 255 -18.23 15.56 -15.84
N LEU A 256 -17.18 15.40 -16.63
CA LEU A 256 -16.05 16.34 -16.69
C LEU A 256 -16.43 17.73 -17.22
N ALA A 257 -17.48 17.84 -18.02
CA ALA A 257 -17.99 19.12 -18.51
C ALA A 257 -18.64 19.98 -17.41
N ALA A 258 -18.99 19.41 -16.26
CA ALA A 258 -19.52 20.16 -15.13
C ALA A 258 -18.43 21.10 -14.54
N PRO A 259 -18.80 22.36 -14.23
CA PRO A 259 -17.87 23.28 -13.59
C PRO A 259 -17.49 22.79 -12.19
N VAL A 260 -16.24 22.95 -11.83
CA VAL A 260 -15.71 22.61 -10.51
C VAL A 260 -15.40 23.89 -9.74
N ALA A 261 -15.76 23.93 -8.47
CA ALA A 261 -15.40 25.05 -7.60
C ALA A 261 -13.89 25.13 -7.44
N ALA A 262 -13.37 26.36 -7.29
CA ALA A 262 -11.96 26.55 -6.98
C ALA A 262 -11.63 25.86 -5.64
N ALA A 263 -10.56 25.05 -5.64
CA ALA A 263 -10.11 24.43 -4.41
C ALA A 263 -9.68 25.50 -3.38
N PRO A 264 -9.99 25.31 -2.09
CA PRO A 264 -9.56 26.23 -1.05
C PRO A 264 -8.04 26.27 -0.93
N ASP A 265 -7.51 27.38 -0.41
CA ASP A 265 -6.07 27.57 -0.26
C ASP A 265 -5.42 26.61 0.75
N THR A 266 -6.20 26.12 1.71
CA THR A 266 -5.79 25.10 2.68
C THR A 266 -6.81 23.98 2.69
N LEU A 267 -6.37 22.74 2.47
CA LEU A 267 -7.24 21.56 2.39
C LEU A 267 -7.36 20.82 3.72
N PHE A 268 -6.24 20.61 4.42
CA PHE A 268 -6.22 19.93 5.71
C PHE A 268 -4.97 20.29 6.52
N ALA A 269 -4.99 19.98 7.81
CA ALA A 269 -3.88 20.12 8.73
C ALA A 269 -3.24 18.75 9.02
N ILE A 270 -1.95 18.75 9.33
CA ILE A 270 -1.26 17.58 9.88
C ILE A 270 -0.78 17.87 11.29
N ALA A 271 -0.58 16.81 12.10
CA ALA A 271 -0.02 16.96 13.43
C ALA A 271 1.36 17.61 13.40
N ALA A 272 1.61 18.51 14.35
CA ALA A 272 2.91 19.18 14.49
C ALA A 272 4.04 18.20 14.88
N LEU A 273 3.69 17.09 15.55
CA LEU A 273 4.66 16.09 16.00
C LEU A 273 4.83 14.98 14.95
N PRO A 274 6.04 14.80 14.40
CA PRO A 274 6.32 13.76 13.43
C PRO A 274 5.92 12.35 13.87
N ALA A 275 6.12 12.00 15.12
CA ALA A 275 5.77 10.70 15.68
C ALA A 275 4.27 10.38 15.55
N GLN A 276 3.38 11.38 15.69
CA GLN A 276 1.93 11.20 15.54
C GLN A 276 1.53 10.92 14.09
N VAL A 277 2.15 11.60 13.14
CA VAL A 277 1.91 11.36 11.70
C VAL A 277 2.43 9.99 11.29
N LEU A 278 3.62 9.60 11.76
CA LEU A 278 4.21 8.29 11.46
C LEU A 278 3.37 7.13 12.01
N ALA A 279 2.74 7.30 13.20
CA ALA A 279 1.86 6.30 13.78
C ALA A 279 0.59 6.05 12.95
N GLN A 280 0.19 6.98 12.08
CA GLN A 280 -0.95 6.87 11.17
C GLN A 280 -0.60 6.29 9.80
N ARG A 281 0.65 5.85 9.60
CA ARG A 281 1.11 5.28 8.32
C ARG A 281 1.02 3.76 8.32
N PRO A 282 0.18 3.19 7.45
CA PRO A 282 0.04 1.73 7.34
C PRO A 282 1.34 1.01 6.95
N ASP A 283 2.15 1.64 6.09
CA ASP A 283 3.42 1.07 5.62
C ASP A 283 4.50 1.03 6.71
N VAL A 284 4.55 2.04 7.58
CA VAL A 284 5.44 2.07 8.75
C VAL A 284 5.00 1.03 9.78
N TYR A 285 3.70 0.95 10.03
CA TYR A 285 3.13 -0.06 10.91
C TYR A 285 3.42 -1.49 10.43
N ASN A 286 3.22 -1.77 9.13
CA ASN A 286 3.56 -3.08 8.57
C ASN A 286 5.04 -3.41 8.75
N ALA A 287 5.94 -2.45 8.54
CA ALA A 287 7.38 -2.67 8.73
C ALA A 287 7.73 -2.97 10.21
N GLU A 288 7.04 -2.34 11.17
CA GLU A 288 7.17 -2.65 12.59
C GLU A 288 6.67 -4.07 12.91
N ARG A 289 5.51 -4.46 12.36
CA ARG A 289 4.96 -5.82 12.53
C ARG A 289 5.87 -6.89 11.94
N GLU A 290 6.55 -6.61 10.84
CA GLU A 290 7.53 -7.54 10.26
C GLU A 290 8.77 -7.73 11.15
N VAL A 291 9.23 -6.67 11.86
CA VAL A 291 10.28 -6.81 12.88
C VAL A 291 9.81 -7.74 14.01
N ALA A 292 8.58 -7.56 14.49
CA ALA A 292 8.01 -8.40 15.54
C ALA A 292 7.86 -9.87 15.08
N ALA A 293 7.42 -10.08 13.84
CA ALA A 293 7.33 -11.40 13.23
C ALA A 293 8.70 -12.07 13.11
N ALA A 294 9.70 -11.36 12.61
CA ALA A 294 11.07 -11.88 12.48
C ALA A 294 11.71 -12.19 13.85
N SER A 295 11.45 -11.36 14.88
CA SER A 295 11.84 -11.64 16.26
C SER A 295 11.25 -12.96 16.76
N ALA A 296 9.97 -13.18 16.54
CA ALA A 296 9.30 -14.43 16.92
C ALA A 296 9.87 -15.63 16.15
N GLU A 297 10.24 -15.47 14.88
CA GLU A 297 10.91 -16.53 14.09
C GLU A 297 12.29 -16.91 14.64
N VAL A 298 13.05 -15.94 15.14
CA VAL A 298 14.31 -16.24 15.86
C VAL A 298 14.01 -17.10 17.08
N GLY A 299 13.00 -16.73 17.87
CA GLY A 299 12.57 -17.53 19.02
C GLY A 299 12.15 -18.95 18.63
N SER A 300 11.39 -19.11 17.54
CA SER A 300 11.02 -20.42 17.01
C SER A 300 12.25 -21.25 16.58
N ALA A 301 13.19 -20.64 15.85
CA ALA A 301 14.42 -21.31 15.42
C ALA A 301 15.30 -21.75 16.60
N GLN A 302 15.41 -20.93 17.63
CA GLN A 302 16.09 -21.27 18.88
C GLN A 302 15.39 -22.43 19.59
N ALA A 303 14.05 -22.38 19.71
CA ALA A 303 13.25 -23.42 20.36
C ALA A 303 13.42 -24.79 19.70
N GLN A 304 13.63 -24.84 18.39
CA GLN A 304 13.88 -26.09 17.64
C GLN A 304 15.21 -26.78 17.99
N ARG A 305 16.09 -26.14 18.74
CA ARG A 305 17.34 -26.73 19.26
C ARG A 305 17.11 -27.56 20.53
N TYR A 306 15.95 -27.39 21.18
CA TYR A 306 15.57 -28.07 22.40
C TYR A 306 14.76 -29.33 22.15
N PRO A 307 14.59 -30.20 23.19
CA PRO A 307 13.81 -31.41 23.09
C PRO A 307 12.39 -31.16 22.66
N ARG A 308 11.81 -32.06 21.84
CA ARG A 308 10.40 -32.05 21.45
C ARG A 308 9.66 -33.17 22.14
N LEU A 309 8.46 -32.88 22.62
CA LEU A 309 7.58 -33.82 23.27
C LEU A 309 6.33 -34.01 22.43
N SER A 310 6.09 -35.23 21.98
CA SER A 310 4.88 -35.58 21.21
C SER A 310 4.07 -36.68 21.90
N LEU A 311 2.76 -36.54 21.85
CA LEU A 311 1.81 -37.55 22.30
C LEU A 311 1.04 -38.04 21.07
N SER A 312 0.96 -39.35 20.89
CA SER A 312 0.13 -39.98 19.88
C SER A 312 -0.87 -40.95 20.48
N GLY A 313 -1.88 -41.27 19.72
CA GLY A 313 -2.88 -42.27 20.09
C GLY A 313 -3.62 -42.79 18.88
N SER A 314 -4.14 -43.98 18.95
CA SER A 314 -4.91 -44.55 17.85
C SER A 314 -6.03 -45.45 18.34
N VAL A 315 -7.10 -45.55 17.55
CA VAL A 315 -8.16 -46.57 17.69
C VAL A 315 -8.49 -47.08 16.29
N GLY A 316 -8.56 -48.38 16.17
CA GLY A 316 -8.81 -48.98 14.84
C GLY A 316 -9.23 -50.44 14.88
N SER A 317 -9.65 -50.91 13.73
CA SER A 317 -9.97 -52.33 13.48
C SER A 317 -9.12 -52.84 12.32
N ALA A 318 -8.56 -54.00 12.46
CA ALA A 318 -7.81 -54.67 11.45
C ALA A 318 -8.47 -56.04 11.14
N TRP A 319 -8.58 -56.35 9.87
CA TRP A 319 -9.05 -57.63 9.33
C TRP A 319 -7.87 -58.31 8.64
N VAL A 320 -7.55 -59.51 9.09
CA VAL A 320 -6.42 -60.28 8.56
C VAL A 320 -6.93 -61.64 8.04
N ARG A 321 -6.66 -61.96 6.79
CA ARG A 321 -6.96 -63.27 6.18
C ARG A 321 -5.67 -63.96 5.75
N ALA A 322 -5.33 -65.07 6.40
CA ALA A 322 -4.18 -65.90 6.07
C ALA A 322 -4.56 -67.39 6.07
N SER A 323 -4.20 -68.15 5.03
CA SER A 323 -4.47 -69.59 4.91
C SER A 323 -5.95 -70.00 5.11
N GLY A 324 -6.89 -69.18 4.66
CA GLY A 324 -8.33 -69.38 4.79
C GLY A 324 -8.94 -69.00 6.14
N VAL A 325 -8.14 -68.62 7.12
CA VAL A 325 -8.61 -68.15 8.42
C VAL A 325 -8.70 -66.61 8.38
N THR A 326 -9.81 -66.10 8.86
CA THR A 326 -10.03 -64.65 9.04
C THR A 326 -10.01 -64.32 10.51
N THR A 327 -9.30 -63.26 10.87
CA THR A 327 -9.21 -62.74 12.23
C THR A 327 -9.52 -61.25 12.22
N ASP A 328 -10.46 -60.81 13.05
CA ASP A 328 -10.76 -59.42 13.32
C ASP A 328 -10.08 -59.00 14.61
N LEU A 329 -9.41 -57.83 14.59
CA LEU A 329 -8.68 -57.30 15.73
C LEU A 329 -9.04 -55.84 15.91
N ASN A 330 -9.64 -55.51 17.05
CA ASN A 330 -9.84 -54.12 17.47
C ASN A 330 -8.68 -53.70 18.38
N THR A 331 -8.07 -52.56 18.06
CA THR A 331 -6.92 -52.07 18.80
C THR A 331 -7.11 -50.61 19.20
N TRP A 332 -6.57 -50.27 20.32
CA TRP A 332 -6.46 -48.88 20.72
C TRP A 332 -5.13 -48.65 21.46
N THR A 333 -4.57 -47.46 21.31
CA THR A 333 -3.35 -47.07 22.03
C THR A 333 -3.48 -45.61 22.50
N ILE A 334 -3.00 -45.33 23.72
CA ILE A 334 -2.72 -43.99 24.20
C ILE A 334 -1.21 -43.94 24.41
N GLY A 335 -0.52 -43.10 23.65
CA GLY A 335 0.92 -43.10 23.56
C GLY A 335 1.41 -43.64 22.20
N PRO A 336 2.74 -43.61 21.99
CA PRO A 336 3.73 -43.23 22.96
C PRO A 336 3.76 -41.71 23.26
N LEU A 337 4.10 -41.37 24.50
CA LEU A 337 4.64 -40.06 24.83
C LEU A 337 6.12 -40.10 24.46
N ALA A 338 6.49 -39.46 23.36
CA ALA A 338 7.83 -39.55 22.79
C ALA A 338 8.59 -38.21 23.01
N LEU A 339 9.79 -38.34 23.60
CA LEU A 339 10.73 -37.25 23.75
C LEU A 339 11.85 -37.41 22.69
N SER A 340 11.98 -36.44 21.80
CA SER A 340 13.03 -36.38 20.79
C SER A 340 14.03 -35.28 21.12
N VAL A 341 15.30 -35.66 21.30
CA VAL A 341 16.37 -34.71 21.61
C VAL A 341 17.39 -34.69 20.47
N PRO A 342 17.61 -33.54 19.83
CA PRO A 342 18.61 -33.41 18.78
C PRO A 342 20.02 -33.35 19.40
N LEU A 343 20.78 -34.43 19.27
CA LEU A 343 22.16 -34.50 19.81
C LEU A 343 23.20 -34.05 18.80
N PHE A 344 23.02 -34.39 17.53
CA PHE A 344 23.94 -34.02 16.45
C PHE A 344 23.17 -33.91 15.13
N ASP A 345 23.37 -32.78 14.43
CA ASP A 345 22.71 -32.50 13.14
C ASP A 345 23.64 -31.80 12.14
N GLY A 346 24.95 -31.89 12.34
CA GLY A 346 25.92 -31.23 11.46
C GLY A 346 25.86 -29.69 11.47
N GLY A 347 25.28 -29.09 12.50
CA GLY A 347 25.15 -27.63 12.61
C GLY A 347 23.88 -27.02 11.96
N ARG A 348 22.99 -27.87 11.41
CA ARG A 348 21.80 -27.39 10.67
C ARG A 348 20.93 -26.44 11.49
N ARG A 349 20.62 -26.75 12.74
CA ARG A 349 19.78 -25.91 13.59
C ARG A 349 20.46 -24.61 14.02
N ALA A 350 21.79 -24.62 14.19
CA ALA A 350 22.57 -23.41 14.43
C ALA A 350 22.46 -22.47 13.21
N ALA A 351 22.72 -22.98 12.01
CA ALA A 351 22.62 -22.23 10.77
C ALA A 351 21.18 -21.67 10.51
N LEU A 352 20.14 -22.41 10.88
CA LEU A 352 18.75 -21.91 10.79
C LEU A 352 18.49 -20.76 11.77
N THR A 353 19.09 -20.81 12.97
CA THR A 353 19.01 -19.70 13.94
C THR A 353 19.74 -18.47 13.42
N ASP A 354 20.96 -18.66 12.86
CA ASP A 354 21.74 -17.56 12.28
C ASP A 354 21.02 -16.93 11.09
N ALA A 355 20.36 -17.74 10.25
CA ALA A 355 19.54 -17.26 9.14
C ALA A 355 18.31 -16.48 9.64
N ALA A 356 17.66 -16.91 10.72
CA ALA A 356 16.55 -16.18 11.33
C ALA A 356 17.01 -14.85 11.93
N GLN A 357 18.18 -14.84 12.59
CA GLN A 357 18.79 -13.61 13.12
C GLN A 357 19.10 -12.62 12.01
N ALA A 358 19.68 -13.07 10.90
CA ALA A 358 19.97 -12.21 9.74
C ALA A 358 18.69 -11.57 9.16
N ARG A 359 17.56 -12.32 9.10
CA ARG A 359 16.27 -11.76 8.67
C ARG A 359 15.72 -10.72 9.65
N TYR A 360 15.91 -10.92 10.95
CA TYR A 360 15.56 -9.93 11.96
C TYR A 360 16.37 -8.63 11.78
N ASP A 361 17.68 -8.74 11.58
CA ASP A 361 18.55 -7.58 11.37
C ASP A 361 18.19 -6.83 10.09
N GLU A 362 17.84 -7.55 9.03
CA GLU A 362 17.28 -7.00 7.78
C GLU A 362 15.97 -6.24 8.07
N ALA A 363 14.99 -6.88 8.71
CA ALA A 363 13.69 -6.28 9.02
C ALA A 363 13.85 -5.00 9.87
N ALA A 364 14.73 -5.03 10.88
CA ALA A 364 15.05 -3.87 11.72
C ALA A 364 15.66 -2.72 10.90
N THR A 365 16.53 -3.04 9.95
CA THR A 365 17.16 -2.05 9.06
C THR A 365 16.15 -1.45 8.10
N LEU A 366 15.27 -2.27 7.51
CA LEU A 366 14.19 -1.84 6.61
C LEU A 366 13.17 -0.96 7.34
N TYR A 367 12.79 -1.31 8.57
CA TYR A 367 11.91 -0.49 9.40
C TYR A 367 12.49 0.92 9.63
N ARG A 368 13.76 1.01 10.04
CA ARG A 368 14.44 2.32 10.23
C ARG A 368 14.51 3.11 8.92
N ALA A 369 14.78 2.44 7.80
CA ALA A 369 14.77 3.09 6.48
C ALA A 369 13.37 3.62 6.12
N LYS A 370 12.32 2.83 6.41
CA LYS A 370 10.93 3.20 6.15
C LYS A 370 10.51 4.44 6.95
N VAL A 371 10.90 4.52 8.22
CA VAL A 371 10.66 5.70 9.07
C VAL A 371 11.35 6.94 8.48
N ARG A 372 12.63 6.85 8.08
CA ARG A 372 13.35 7.97 7.45
C ARG A 372 12.70 8.40 6.14
N GLN A 373 12.28 7.45 5.31
CA GLN A 373 11.57 7.71 4.06
C GLN A 373 10.25 8.45 4.33
N ALA A 374 9.47 7.99 5.32
CA ALA A 374 8.21 8.61 5.69
C ALA A 374 8.38 10.07 6.14
N VAL A 375 9.39 10.35 6.97
CA VAL A 375 9.74 11.73 7.35
C VAL A 375 10.09 12.57 6.12
N SER A 376 10.95 12.05 5.24
CA SER A 376 11.38 12.76 4.03
C SER A 376 10.20 13.07 3.09
N GLU A 377 9.24 12.15 2.93
CA GLU A 377 8.06 12.37 2.09
C GLU A 377 7.17 13.51 2.60
N VAL A 378 6.94 13.57 3.92
CA VAL A 378 6.18 14.66 4.54
C VAL A 378 6.91 15.99 4.38
N GLU A 379 8.20 16.05 4.73
CA GLU A 379 9.02 17.25 4.61
C GLU A 379 9.05 17.80 3.16
N GLN A 380 9.23 16.91 2.17
CA GLN A 380 9.20 17.32 0.77
C GLN A 380 7.85 17.89 0.34
N ALA A 381 6.74 17.31 0.81
CA ALA A 381 5.41 17.82 0.52
C ALA A 381 5.18 19.20 1.15
N LEU A 382 5.62 19.39 2.41
CA LEU A 382 5.54 20.67 3.11
C LEU A 382 6.37 21.77 2.42
N VAL A 383 7.60 21.47 2.01
CA VAL A 383 8.46 22.42 1.26
C VAL A 383 7.79 22.83 -0.06
N ARG A 384 7.20 21.89 -0.80
CA ARG A 384 6.47 22.20 -2.03
C ARG A 384 5.25 23.09 -1.76
N LEU A 385 4.47 22.80 -0.72
CA LEU A 385 3.31 23.59 -0.34
C LEU A 385 3.72 25.03 0.02
N GLN A 386 4.76 25.21 0.80
CA GLN A 386 5.30 26.53 1.15
C GLN A 386 5.73 27.29 -0.10
N SER A 387 6.54 26.67 -0.97
CA SER A 387 7.00 27.31 -2.21
C SER A 387 5.84 27.73 -3.12
N THR A 388 4.81 26.89 -3.27
CA THR A 388 3.64 27.24 -4.09
C THR A 388 2.82 28.37 -3.47
N ALA A 389 2.73 28.44 -2.14
CA ALA A 389 2.04 29.51 -1.43
C ALA A 389 2.75 30.87 -1.65
N GLU A 390 4.08 30.89 -1.50
CA GLU A 390 4.92 32.09 -1.69
C GLU A 390 4.84 32.65 -3.12
N ARG A 391 4.83 31.76 -4.13
CA ARG A 391 4.77 32.13 -5.55
C ARG A 391 3.39 32.55 -6.02
N ASN A 392 2.31 32.16 -5.35
CA ASN A 392 0.93 32.31 -5.84
C ASN A 392 0.54 33.77 -6.12
N ALA A 393 0.82 34.69 -5.17
CA ALA A 393 0.49 36.11 -5.34
C ALA A 393 1.24 36.72 -6.53
N SER A 394 2.55 36.47 -6.63
CA SER A 394 3.38 36.97 -7.73
C SER A 394 2.97 36.44 -9.09
N ALA A 395 2.65 35.12 -9.18
CA ALA A 395 2.18 34.50 -10.43
C ALA A 395 0.82 35.07 -10.87
N ARG A 396 -0.10 35.30 -9.95
CA ARG A 396 -1.38 35.95 -10.24
C ARG A 396 -1.20 37.36 -10.74
N THR A 397 -0.42 38.19 -10.04
CA THR A 397 -0.12 39.56 -10.45
C THR A 397 0.52 39.59 -11.85
N ALA A 398 1.45 38.69 -12.15
CA ALA A 398 2.07 38.58 -13.47
C ALA A 398 1.07 38.22 -14.57
N ALA A 399 0.21 37.20 -14.33
CA ALA A 399 -0.80 36.78 -15.29
C ALA A 399 -1.81 37.88 -15.59
N GLU A 400 -2.33 38.55 -14.55
CA GLU A 400 -3.27 39.67 -14.68
C GLU A 400 -2.63 40.86 -15.40
N GLY A 401 -1.40 41.27 -15.01
CA GLY A 401 -0.70 42.41 -15.61
C GLY A 401 -0.34 42.18 -17.09
N TYR A 402 0.21 41.02 -17.42
CA TYR A 402 0.50 40.70 -18.84
C TYR A 402 -0.75 40.54 -19.69
N ARG A 403 -1.84 40.01 -19.13
CA ARG A 403 -3.13 39.95 -19.81
C ARG A 403 -3.66 41.37 -20.13
N ALA A 404 -3.67 42.26 -19.16
CA ALA A 404 -4.07 43.67 -19.37
C ALA A 404 -3.21 44.35 -20.42
N SER A 405 -1.87 44.12 -20.40
CA SER A 405 -0.95 44.65 -21.40
C SER A 405 -1.24 44.12 -22.81
N PHE A 406 -1.51 42.82 -22.92
CA PHE A 406 -1.91 42.19 -24.20
C PHE A 406 -3.24 42.80 -24.74
N ASP A 407 -4.27 42.90 -23.91
CA ASP A 407 -5.57 43.47 -24.30
C ASP A 407 -5.45 44.92 -24.79
N ALA A 408 -4.62 45.74 -24.11
CA ALA A 408 -4.32 47.09 -24.54
C ALA A 408 -3.55 47.15 -25.87
N THR A 409 -2.55 46.27 -26.04
CA THR A 409 -1.77 46.18 -27.29
C THR A 409 -2.62 45.69 -28.47
N GLU A 410 -3.52 44.73 -28.23
CA GLU A 410 -4.46 44.27 -29.25
C GLU A 410 -5.42 45.38 -29.70
N ALA A 411 -5.94 46.19 -28.76
CA ALA A 411 -6.78 47.36 -29.07
C ALA A 411 -6.00 48.40 -29.93
N ARG A 412 -4.74 48.69 -29.57
CA ARG A 412 -3.89 49.59 -30.35
C ARG A 412 -3.60 49.06 -31.75
N TRP A 413 -3.32 47.74 -31.87
CA TRP A 413 -3.09 47.11 -33.16
C TRP A 413 -4.33 47.17 -34.07
N ARG A 414 -5.53 46.92 -33.53
CA ARG A 414 -6.78 47.07 -34.27
C ARG A 414 -7.03 48.48 -34.75
N GLY A 415 -6.58 49.48 -33.98
CA GLY A 415 -6.58 50.91 -34.34
C GLY A 415 -5.42 51.35 -35.24
N GLY A 416 -4.52 50.47 -35.68
CA GLY A 416 -3.37 50.76 -36.49
C GLY A 416 -2.23 51.48 -35.75
N LEU A 417 -2.27 51.49 -34.39
CA LEU A 417 -1.33 52.19 -33.51
C LEU A 417 -0.24 51.27 -32.91
N ALA A 418 -0.22 49.99 -33.26
CA ALA A 418 0.81 49.05 -32.88
C ALA A 418 1.10 48.09 -34.03
N SER A 419 2.34 47.58 -34.08
CA SER A 419 2.78 46.60 -35.08
C SER A 419 2.31 45.21 -34.73
N LEU A 420 2.27 44.30 -35.76
CA LEU A 420 2.01 42.89 -35.53
C LEU A 420 3.05 42.26 -34.62
N VAL A 421 4.30 42.69 -34.68
CA VAL A 421 5.39 42.15 -33.84
C VAL A 421 5.15 42.51 -32.37
N GLU A 422 4.74 43.77 -32.04
CA GLU A 422 4.38 44.17 -30.71
C GLU A 422 3.18 43.34 -30.16
N LEU A 423 2.16 43.11 -31.02
CA LEU A 423 1.00 42.27 -30.65
C LEU A 423 1.43 40.82 -30.34
N GLU A 424 2.23 40.19 -31.18
CA GLU A 424 2.71 38.83 -31.01
C GLU A 424 3.61 38.67 -29.76
N ASP A 425 4.44 39.67 -29.47
CA ASP A 425 5.28 39.66 -28.29
C ASP A 425 4.46 39.78 -26.97
N ALA A 426 3.51 40.74 -26.92
CA ALA A 426 2.60 40.89 -25.80
C ALA A 426 1.73 39.64 -25.57
N ARG A 427 1.25 39.02 -26.66
CA ARG A 427 0.48 37.78 -26.63
C ARG A 427 1.30 36.63 -26.08
N ARG A 428 2.53 36.43 -26.55
CA ARG A 428 3.45 35.37 -26.10
C ARG A 428 3.70 35.49 -24.58
N THR A 429 3.93 36.71 -24.10
CA THR A 429 4.20 36.96 -22.69
C THR A 429 2.96 36.69 -21.83
N ALA A 430 1.77 37.14 -22.27
CA ALA A 430 0.52 36.87 -21.56
C ALA A 430 0.21 35.38 -21.47
N LEU A 431 0.35 34.63 -22.57
CA LEU A 431 0.14 33.20 -22.61
C LEU A 431 1.12 32.42 -21.71
N ALA A 432 2.39 32.83 -21.70
CA ALA A 432 3.40 32.23 -20.83
C ALA A 432 3.05 32.41 -19.36
N ALA A 433 2.61 33.60 -18.94
CA ALA A 433 2.22 33.88 -17.57
C ALA A 433 0.91 33.16 -17.17
N GLU A 434 -0.08 33.10 -18.06
CA GLU A 434 -1.33 32.38 -17.79
C GLU A 434 -1.06 30.86 -17.62
N ASN A 435 -0.27 30.25 -18.50
CA ASN A 435 0.13 28.84 -18.38
C ASN A 435 0.97 28.59 -17.11
N ALA A 436 1.85 29.52 -16.73
CA ALA A 436 2.64 29.42 -15.50
C ALA A 436 1.74 29.42 -14.24
N LEU A 437 0.70 30.26 -14.21
CA LEU A 437 -0.28 30.27 -13.12
C LEU A 437 -1.06 28.95 -13.04
N VAL A 438 -1.54 28.44 -14.17
CA VAL A 438 -2.23 27.14 -14.23
C VAL A 438 -1.32 26.01 -13.75
N ALA A 439 -0.06 26.00 -14.19
CA ALA A 439 0.92 25.00 -13.75
C ALA A 439 1.22 25.10 -12.23
N LEU A 440 1.31 26.29 -11.68
CA LEU A 440 1.51 26.50 -10.24
C LEU A 440 0.33 26.00 -9.41
N GLN A 441 -0.90 26.19 -9.88
CA GLN A 441 -2.10 25.66 -9.23
C GLN A 441 -2.10 24.14 -9.20
N HIS A 442 -1.70 23.52 -10.30
CA HIS A 442 -1.54 22.06 -10.37
C HIS A 442 -0.43 21.57 -9.42
N GLU A 443 0.74 22.22 -9.40
CA GLU A 443 1.85 21.90 -8.49
C GLU A 443 1.38 21.92 -7.02
N ARG A 444 0.55 22.91 -6.66
CA ARG A 444 -0.03 23.01 -5.32
C ARG A 444 -0.98 21.88 -4.99
N GLN A 445 -1.88 21.53 -5.91
CA GLN A 445 -2.78 20.38 -5.73
C GLN A 445 -2.01 19.07 -5.60
N ALA A 446 -1.01 18.86 -6.45
CA ALA A 446 -0.12 17.70 -6.39
C ALA A 446 0.62 17.61 -5.03
N ALA A 447 1.07 18.75 -4.50
CA ALA A 447 1.72 18.80 -3.19
C ALA A 447 0.76 18.43 -2.04
N TRP A 448 -0.50 18.86 -2.09
CA TRP A 448 -1.54 18.44 -1.14
C TRP A 448 -1.83 16.94 -1.22
N ILE A 449 -1.96 16.38 -2.42
CA ILE A 449 -2.16 14.94 -2.63
C ILE A 449 -0.98 14.14 -2.08
N ALA A 450 0.26 14.62 -2.35
CA ALA A 450 1.47 14.01 -1.82
C ALA A 450 1.51 14.05 -0.28
N LEU A 451 1.12 15.18 0.33
CA LEU A 451 1.05 15.31 1.79
C LEU A 451 0.01 14.36 2.40
N TYR A 452 -1.17 14.24 1.80
CA TYR A 452 -2.19 13.28 2.22
C TYR A 452 -1.65 11.85 2.25
N ARG A 453 -1.01 11.42 1.15
CA ARG A 453 -0.40 10.09 1.05
C ARG A 453 0.71 9.91 2.08
N ALA A 454 1.58 10.90 2.23
CA ALA A 454 2.68 10.88 3.18
C ALA A 454 2.21 10.87 4.65
N ALA A 455 1.04 11.44 4.93
CA ALA A 455 0.40 11.39 6.25
C ALA A 455 -0.38 10.09 6.52
N GLY A 456 -0.38 9.13 5.58
CA GLY A 456 -1.03 7.83 5.77
C GLY A 456 -2.53 7.79 5.49
N GLY A 457 -3.09 8.84 4.86
CA GLY A 457 -4.48 8.87 4.42
C GLY A 457 -5.52 8.83 5.55
N GLY A 458 -5.14 9.18 6.77
CA GLY A 458 -6.03 9.14 7.94
C GLY A 458 -6.27 7.74 8.51
N TRP A 459 -5.40 6.78 8.20
CA TRP A 459 -5.50 5.45 8.79
C TRP A 459 -5.30 5.51 10.33
N ASP A 460 -6.16 4.79 11.04
CA ASP A 460 -6.09 4.62 12.49
C ASP A 460 -5.84 3.13 12.79
N GLY A 461 -4.72 2.82 13.45
CA GLY A 461 -4.33 1.45 13.81
C GLY A 461 -5.39 0.70 14.63
N GLN A 462 -6.31 1.40 15.28
CA GLN A 462 -7.39 0.79 16.06
C GLN A 462 -8.50 0.22 15.16
N THR A 463 -8.73 0.79 13.99
CA THR A 463 -9.73 0.29 13.03
C THR A 463 -9.35 -1.09 12.46
N ALA A 464 -8.06 -1.40 12.37
CA ALA A 464 -7.57 -2.72 11.94
C ALA A 464 -7.93 -3.83 12.93
N VAL A 465 -7.96 -3.54 14.22
CA VAL A 465 -8.31 -4.50 15.28
C VAL A 465 -9.81 -4.80 15.28
N ALA A 466 -10.67 -3.82 15.00
CA ALA A 466 -12.13 -3.99 14.99
C ALA A 466 -12.63 -4.89 13.85
N MET A 467 -11.96 -4.92 12.70
CA MET A 467 -12.28 -5.83 11.58
C MET A 467 -11.79 -7.27 11.80
N ALA A 468 -10.91 -7.51 12.75
CA ALA A 468 -10.39 -8.85 13.08
C ALA A 468 -11.34 -9.69 13.94
N THR A 469 -12.35 -9.07 14.57
CA THR A 469 -13.37 -9.78 15.35
C THR A 469 -14.49 -10.25 14.39
N PRO A 470 -14.64 -11.57 14.11
CA PRO A 470 -15.77 -12.04 13.33
C PRO A 470 -17.04 -11.74 14.12
N SER A 471 -17.97 -11.03 13.49
CA SER A 471 -19.32 -10.89 14.01
C SER A 471 -19.89 -12.29 14.30
N ALA A 472 -20.13 -12.59 15.56
CA ALA A 472 -20.67 -13.86 16.04
C ALA A 472 -22.11 -14.15 15.53
N ALA A 473 -22.64 -13.32 14.63
CA ALA A 473 -24.01 -13.43 14.11
C ALA A 473 -24.15 -14.33 12.86
N ALA A 474 -23.05 -14.84 12.26
CA ALA A 474 -23.14 -15.64 11.01
C ALA A 474 -23.10 -17.16 11.20
N THR A 475 -23.03 -17.66 12.45
CA THR A 475 -22.89 -19.12 12.71
C THR A 475 -24.21 -19.82 13.09
N ALA A 476 -25.34 -19.12 13.01
CA ALA A 476 -26.66 -19.70 13.37
C ALA A 476 -27.53 -20.09 12.17
N ALA A 477 -27.00 -20.09 10.94
CA ALA A 477 -27.76 -20.45 9.74
C ALA A 477 -26.88 -21.27 8.76
N ARG A 478 -26.54 -22.52 9.17
CA ARG A 478 -26.23 -23.65 8.27
C ARG A 478 -26.41 -24.97 9.01
#